data_1318129db305444170e5102631c13db2
#
_entry.id   1318129db305444170e5102631c13db2
#
_cell.length_a   1.000
_cell.length_b   1.000
_cell.length_c   1.000
_cell.angle_alpha   90.00
_cell.angle_beta   90.00
_cell.angle_gamma   90.00
#
_symmetry.space_group_name_H-M   'P 1'
#
loop_
_entity.id
_entity.type
_entity.pdbx_description
1 polymer ?
#
loop_
_entity_poly.entity_id
_entity_poly.type
_entity_poly.pdbx_seq_one_letter_code
_entity_poly.pdbx_strand_id
1 'polypeptide(L)' 'MKEMIEQPIKVYAKVNDKNEVVEVGSSIFIEDTTGWIEIDEGFGDKYAHAQSQYFDKPLINENEVYNYKYINNKITINE' A
#
# COMPACT_ATOMS: atom_id res chain seq x y z
N MET A 1 15.73 4.18 31.91
CA MET A 1 14.89 3.42 31.05
C MET A 1 14.94 3.91 29.62
N LYS A 2 14.96 2.97 28.75
CA LYS A 2 15.06 3.35 27.38
C LYS A 2 13.72 3.73 26.80
N GLU A 3 13.68 4.84 26.17
CA GLU A 3 12.48 5.29 25.55
C GLU A 3 12.31 4.65 24.20
N MET A 4 11.13 4.13 23.96
CA MET A 4 10.84 3.54 22.66
C MET A 4 10.39 4.62 21.72
N ILE A 5 11.16 4.81 20.68
CA ILE A 5 10.76 5.75 19.65
C ILE A 5 10.11 4.94 18.57
N GLU A 6 8.80 5.10 18.44
CA GLU A 6 8.07 4.41 17.43
C GLU A 6 8.30 5.08 16.08
N GLN A 7 8.63 4.29 15.10
CA GLN A 7 8.78 4.83 13.76
C GLN A 7 7.52 4.55 12.97
N PRO A 8 7.13 5.47 12.10
CA PRO A 8 5.94 5.24 11.30
C PRO A 8 6.14 4.05 10.36
N ILE A 9 5.07 3.36 10.12
CA ILE A 9 5.03 2.23 9.19
C ILE A 9 4.69 2.80 7.83
N LYS A 10 5.49 2.44 6.84
CA LYS A 10 5.25 2.92 5.49
C LYS A 10 4.44 1.91 4.70
N VAL A 11 3.56 2.41 3.87
CA VAL A 11 2.75 1.58 2.99
C VAL A 11 3.27 1.75 1.58
N TYR A 12 3.50 0.62 0.93
CA TYR A 12 4.04 0.61 -0.43
C TYR A 12 3.07 -0.08 -1.37
N ALA A 13 3.12 0.34 -2.62
CA ALA A 13 2.29 -0.25 -3.66
C ALA A 13 3.13 -0.52 -4.90
N LYS A 14 2.73 -1.52 -5.65
CA LYS A 14 3.27 -1.77 -6.99
C LYS A 14 2.17 -1.53 -7.99
N VAL A 15 2.53 -0.99 -9.14
CA VAL A 15 1.57 -0.70 -10.19
C VAL A 15 2.03 -1.36 -11.49
N ASN A 16 1.07 -1.57 -12.38
CA ASN A 16 1.36 -2.10 -13.72
C ASN A 16 1.55 -0.93 -14.71
N ASP A 17 1.65 -1.27 -15.98
CA ASP A 17 1.87 -0.26 -17.03
C ASP A 17 0.74 0.76 -17.13
N LYS A 18 -0.41 0.43 -16.60
CA LYS A 18 -1.58 1.32 -16.64
C LYS A 18 -1.77 2.07 -15.33
N ASN A 19 -0.78 2.02 -14.46
CA ASN A 19 -0.84 2.64 -13.13
C ASN A 19 -1.90 2.06 -12.21
N GLU A 20 -2.32 0.82 -12.50
CA GLU A 20 -3.25 0.12 -11.64
C GLU A 20 -2.48 -0.53 -10.50
N VAL A 21 -3.01 -0.43 -9.28
CA VAL A 21 -2.36 -0.97 -8.10
C VAL A 21 -2.55 -2.48 -8.10
N VAL A 22 -1.46 -3.22 -8.23
CA VAL A 22 -1.50 -4.68 -8.30
C VAL A 22 -1.03 -5.33 -7.02
N GLU A 23 -0.29 -4.61 -6.17
CA GLU A 23 0.15 -5.12 -4.88
C GLU A 23 0.23 -3.98 -3.88
N VAL A 24 -0.01 -4.29 -2.62
CA VAL A 24 0.17 -3.35 -1.52
C VAL A 24 0.81 -4.10 -0.36
N GLY A 25 1.67 -3.43 0.37
CA GLY A 25 2.31 -4.05 1.53
C GLY A 25 2.88 -3.01 2.48
N SER A 26 3.27 -3.46 3.67
CA SER A 26 3.82 -2.59 4.68
C SER A 26 5.33 -2.75 4.78
N SER A 27 5.99 -1.71 5.28
CA SER A 27 7.44 -1.74 5.48
C SER A 27 7.87 -2.81 6.47
N ILE A 28 6.94 -3.32 7.28
CA ILE A 28 7.24 -4.38 8.24
C ILE A 28 7.60 -5.67 7.52
N PHE A 29 6.96 -5.94 6.39
CA PHE A 29 7.13 -7.20 5.66
C PHE A 29 7.97 -7.07 4.40
N ILE A 30 8.19 -5.84 3.91
CA ILE A 30 8.94 -5.63 2.68
C ILE A 30 10.37 -5.27 3.04
N GLU A 31 11.30 -6.16 2.73
CA GLU A 31 12.71 -5.91 3.03
C GLU A 31 13.39 -5.09 1.95
N ASP A 32 13.03 -5.34 0.70
CA ASP A 32 13.62 -4.63 -0.42
C ASP A 32 12.52 -3.84 -1.12
N THR A 33 12.63 -2.53 -1.08
CA THR A 33 11.60 -1.65 -1.63
C THR A 33 11.82 -1.30 -3.09
N THR A 34 12.77 -1.95 -3.75
CA THR A 34 13.00 -1.72 -5.17
C THR A 34 11.74 -2.07 -5.95
N GLY A 35 11.27 -1.14 -6.78
CA GLY A 35 10.05 -1.36 -7.55
C GLY A 35 8.76 -1.07 -6.83
N TRP A 36 8.84 -0.73 -5.54
CA TRP A 36 7.67 -0.34 -4.76
C TRP A 36 7.59 1.18 -4.67
N ILE A 37 6.38 1.70 -4.57
CA ILE A 37 6.13 3.14 -4.43
C ILE A 37 5.57 3.39 -3.04
N GLU A 38 6.19 4.30 -2.30
CA GLU A 38 5.67 4.68 -0.99
C GLU A 38 4.41 5.52 -1.20
N ILE A 39 3.29 5.09 -0.65
CA ILE A 39 2.02 5.77 -0.85
C ILE A 39 1.46 6.40 0.42
N ASP A 40 1.91 5.95 1.59
CA ASP A 40 1.40 6.49 2.85
C ASP A 40 2.33 6.08 3.97
N GLU A 41 2.16 6.68 5.14
CA GLU A 41 2.84 6.24 6.35
C GLU A 41 2.00 6.61 7.57
N GLY A 42 2.11 5.83 8.61
CA GLY A 42 1.35 6.07 9.84
C GLY A 42 1.56 4.97 10.84
N PHE A 43 0.65 4.88 11.78
CA PHE A 43 0.77 3.92 12.88
C PHE A 43 -0.49 3.08 12.96
N GLY A 44 -0.33 1.87 13.52
CA GLY A 44 -1.47 1.01 13.79
C GLY A 44 -1.60 -0.14 12.80
N ASP A 45 -2.59 -0.99 13.05
CA ASP A 45 -2.76 -2.22 12.29
C ASP A 45 -3.05 -2.00 10.81
N LYS A 46 -3.76 -0.94 10.49
CA LYS A 46 -4.06 -0.63 9.11
C LYS A 46 -2.78 -0.50 8.28
N TYR A 47 -1.75 0.08 8.88
CA TYR A 47 -0.48 0.25 8.18
C TYR A 47 0.41 -0.98 8.31
N ALA A 48 0.40 -1.61 9.49
CA ALA A 48 1.22 -2.79 9.72
C ALA A 48 0.79 -3.97 8.85
N HIS A 49 -0.51 -4.09 8.61
CA HIS A 49 -1.07 -5.17 7.78
C HIS A 49 -1.68 -4.59 6.50
N ALA A 50 -0.93 -3.71 5.86
CA ALA A 50 -1.45 -2.97 4.71
C ALA A 50 -1.90 -3.89 3.58
N GLN A 51 -1.25 -5.04 3.42
CA GLN A 51 -1.60 -5.97 2.35
C GLN A 51 -3.03 -6.48 2.48
N SER A 52 -3.63 -6.41 3.66
CA SER A 52 -5.00 -6.91 3.86
C SER A 52 -5.93 -5.88 4.48
N GLN A 53 -5.41 -4.78 5.02
CA GLN A 53 -6.24 -3.84 5.77
C GLN A 53 -6.19 -2.40 5.27
N TYR A 54 -5.23 -2.06 4.43
CA TYR A 54 -5.09 -0.67 4.01
C TYR A 54 -6.24 -0.22 3.11
N PHE A 55 -6.66 -1.07 2.19
CA PHE A 55 -7.76 -0.76 1.29
C PHE A 55 -9.04 -1.43 1.75
N ASP A 56 -10.16 -0.74 1.59
CA ASP A 56 -11.48 -1.27 1.96
C ASP A 56 -11.95 -2.35 1.00
N LYS A 57 -11.45 -2.32 -0.22
CA LYS A 57 -11.84 -3.27 -1.26
C LYS A 57 -10.63 -4.09 -1.68
N PRO A 58 -10.82 -5.28 -2.21
CA PRO A 58 -9.70 -6.03 -2.76
C PRO A 58 -9.06 -5.26 -3.91
N LEU A 59 -7.81 -5.58 -4.18
CA LEU A 59 -7.09 -4.90 -5.26
C LEU A 59 -7.68 -5.21 -6.63
N ILE A 60 -8.22 -6.41 -6.79
CA ILE A 60 -8.86 -6.81 -8.03
C ILE A 60 -10.25 -7.33 -7.71
N ASN A 61 -11.23 -6.98 -8.51
CA ASN A 61 -12.60 -7.41 -8.27
C ASN A 61 -12.88 -8.73 -8.98
N GLU A 62 -14.12 -9.24 -8.82
CA GLU A 62 -14.48 -10.54 -9.36
C GLU A 62 -14.51 -10.58 -10.88
N ASN A 63 -14.52 -9.42 -11.52
CA ASN A 63 -14.44 -9.32 -12.98
C ASN A 63 -13.03 -9.13 -13.47
N GLU A 64 -12.03 -9.30 -12.58
CA GLU A 64 -10.63 -9.15 -12.87
C GLU A 64 -10.24 -7.73 -13.27
N VAL A 65 -10.96 -6.75 -12.69
CA VAL A 65 -10.65 -5.34 -12.89
C VAL A 65 -10.04 -4.80 -11.61
N TYR A 66 -8.93 -4.07 -11.74
CA TYR A 66 -8.27 -3.51 -10.57
C TYR A 66 -9.07 -2.32 -10.03
N ASN A 67 -9.25 -2.28 -8.72
CA ASN A 67 -10.08 -1.28 -8.09
C ASN A 67 -9.38 0.06 -7.85
N TYR A 68 -8.05 0.09 -7.85
CA TYR A 68 -7.31 1.29 -7.50
C TYR A 68 -6.25 1.61 -8.53
N LYS A 69 -5.99 2.90 -8.69
CA LYS A 69 -4.91 3.40 -9.55
C LYS A 69 -4.06 4.39 -8.77
N TYR A 70 -2.82 4.54 -9.19
CA TYR A 70 -1.91 5.52 -8.62
C TYR A 70 -1.64 6.57 -9.69
N ILE A 71 -2.23 7.75 -9.52
CA ILE A 71 -2.18 8.82 -10.52
C ILE A 71 -1.85 10.12 -9.81
N ASN A 72 -0.91 10.88 -10.35
CA ASN A 72 -0.52 12.18 -9.80
C ASN A 72 -0.12 12.07 -8.32
N ASN A 73 0.62 11.03 -8.00
CA ASN A 73 1.11 10.76 -6.64
C ASN A 73 -0.01 10.47 -5.63
N LYS A 74 -1.15 10.01 -6.11
CA LYS A 74 -2.28 9.68 -5.25
C LYS A 74 -2.91 8.37 -5.65
N ILE A 75 -3.47 7.68 -4.67
CA ILE A 75 -4.30 6.50 -4.92
C ILE A 75 -5.71 6.98 -5.23
N THR A 76 -6.26 6.50 -6.32
CA THR A 76 -7.62 6.86 -6.74
C THR A 76 -8.41 5.60 -7.03
N ILE A 77 -9.73 5.74 -7.02
CA ILE A 77 -10.62 4.64 -7.40
C ILE A 77 -10.59 4.52 -8.93
N ASN A 78 -10.45 3.32 -9.41
CA ASN A 78 -10.48 3.03 -10.83
C ASN A 78 -11.93 2.79 -11.23
N GLU A 79 -12.49 3.74 -11.95
CA GLU A 79 -13.88 3.62 -12.38
C GLU A 79 -14.00 3.24 -13.83
#